data_5ccd03974487cdd73b09dc32cdf45726
#
_entry.id   5ccd03974487cdd73b09dc32cdf45726
#
_cell.length_a   1.000
_cell.length_b   1.000
_cell.length_c   1.000
_cell.angle_alpha   90.00
_cell.angle_beta   90.00
_cell.angle_gamma   90.00
#
_symmetry.space_group_name_H-M   'P 1'
#
loop_
_entity.id
_entity.type
_entity.pdbx_description
1 polymer ?
#
loop_
_entity_poly.entity_id
_entity_poly.type
_entity_poly.pdbx_seq_one_letter_code
_entity_poly.pdbx_strand_id
1 'polypeptide(L)'
;MARRKKASRRRSPRSVSLLNVAESYAYANILTSGLMGTSPVGFVTGATDLGYKTITDSVGGYDTSSMVAVGGGAISLGDIVSSPDQAFGIVQSNFMNNYQQMAVQSIGVGIGFKLGKRLLRRPISNVNRNIFKPLGAGFKL
;
A
#
# COMPACT_ATOMS: atom_id res chain seq x y z
N MET A 1 5.90 6.59 59.21
CA MET A 1 6.18 5.66 58.08
C MET A 1 6.17 6.44 56.77
N ALA A 2 7.34 6.64 56.18
CA ALA A 2 7.47 7.43 54.95
C ALA A 2 7.11 6.58 53.72
N ARG A 3 6.07 6.97 52.95
CA ARG A 3 5.60 6.30 51.77
C ARG A 3 6.57 6.61 50.60
N ARG A 4 7.40 5.65 50.21
CA ARG A 4 8.30 5.75 49.05
C ARG A 4 7.45 6.02 47.79
N LYS A 5 7.58 7.20 47.17
CA LYS A 5 7.01 7.54 45.85
C LYS A 5 7.64 6.61 44.82
N LYS A 6 6.83 5.75 44.18
CA LYS A 6 7.26 4.96 43.02
C LYS A 6 7.70 5.91 41.92
N ALA A 7 8.98 5.85 41.54
CA ALA A 7 9.50 6.59 40.39
C ALA A 7 8.72 6.22 39.13
N SER A 8 8.12 7.20 38.50
CA SER A 8 7.45 7.05 37.20
C SER A 8 8.48 6.55 36.19
N ARG A 9 8.33 5.32 35.68
CA ARG A 9 9.15 4.81 34.59
C ARG A 9 8.91 5.71 33.36
N ARG A 10 9.89 6.50 33.00
CA ARG A 10 9.91 7.24 31.72
C ARG A 10 9.74 6.21 30.59
N ARG A 11 8.63 6.28 29.88
CA ARG A 11 8.41 5.47 28.67
C ARG A 11 9.46 5.89 27.65
N SER A 12 10.32 4.97 27.24
CA SER A 12 11.23 5.19 26.11
C SER A 12 10.43 5.54 24.87
N PRO A 13 10.89 6.49 24.03
CA PRO A 13 10.21 6.83 22.78
C PRO A 13 10.07 5.56 21.94
N ARG A 14 8.88 5.37 21.35
CA ARG A 14 8.60 4.21 20.50
C ARG A 14 9.44 4.33 19.24
N SER A 15 10.38 3.43 19.05
CA SER A 15 11.15 3.34 17.80
C SER A 15 10.32 2.69 16.71
N VAL A 16 10.33 3.29 15.53
CA VAL A 16 9.64 2.75 14.34
C VAL A 16 10.53 1.68 13.69
N SER A 17 10.00 0.49 13.46
CA SER A 17 10.71 -0.58 12.76
C SER A 17 10.55 -0.42 11.25
N LEU A 18 11.65 -0.23 10.53
CA LEU A 18 11.67 -0.13 9.07
C LEU A 18 11.18 -1.41 8.40
N LEU A 19 11.50 -2.57 8.98
CA LEU A 19 10.98 -3.85 8.47
C LEU A 19 9.47 -3.96 8.59
N ASN A 20 8.88 -3.45 9.67
CA ASN A 20 7.43 -3.44 9.80
C ASN A 20 6.79 -2.44 8.82
N VAL A 21 7.44 -1.31 8.56
CA VAL A 21 6.98 -0.36 7.53
C VAL A 21 7.03 -1.00 6.15
N ALA A 22 8.12 -1.69 5.80
CA ALA A 22 8.23 -2.40 4.53
C ALA A 22 7.17 -3.51 4.38
N GLU A 23 6.90 -4.27 5.45
CA GLU A 23 5.84 -5.29 5.47
C GLU A 23 4.46 -4.65 5.28
N SER A 24 4.17 -3.56 5.99
CA SER A 24 2.92 -2.82 5.85
C SER A 24 2.73 -2.26 4.44
N TYR A 25 3.81 -1.75 3.83
CA TYR A 25 3.78 -1.28 2.45
C TYR A 25 3.52 -2.41 1.45
N ALA A 26 4.12 -3.60 1.66
CA ALA A 26 3.86 -4.77 0.83
C ALA A 26 2.38 -5.18 0.88
N TYR A 27 1.76 -5.20 2.06
CA TYR A 27 0.32 -5.46 2.19
C TYR A 27 -0.52 -4.34 1.55
N ALA A 28 -0.17 -3.08 1.75
CA ALA A 28 -0.85 -1.97 1.11
C ALA A 28 -0.79 -2.09 -0.42
N ASN A 29 0.36 -2.50 -0.96
CA ASN A 29 0.53 -2.71 -2.40
C ASN A 29 -0.36 -3.86 -2.93
N ILE A 30 -0.47 -4.97 -2.19
CA ILE A 30 -1.37 -6.08 -2.57
C ILE A 30 -2.83 -5.62 -2.60
N LEU A 31 -3.26 -4.86 -1.58
CA LEU A 31 -4.62 -4.35 -1.50
C LEU A 31 -4.91 -3.35 -2.62
N THR A 32 -4.05 -2.36 -2.81
CA THR A 32 -4.27 -1.34 -3.84
C THR A 32 -4.16 -1.91 -5.25
N SER A 33 -3.19 -2.80 -5.52
CA SER A 33 -3.08 -3.44 -6.84
C SER A 33 -4.24 -4.40 -7.12
N GLY A 34 -4.71 -5.12 -6.12
CA GLY A 34 -5.80 -6.08 -6.26
C GLY A 34 -7.18 -5.46 -6.34
N LEU A 35 -7.45 -4.39 -5.57
CA LEU A 35 -8.75 -3.72 -5.52
C LEU A 35 -8.84 -2.52 -6.47
N MET A 36 -7.79 -1.69 -6.48
CA MET A 36 -7.78 -0.43 -7.22
C MET A 36 -7.03 -0.54 -8.54
N GLY A 37 -6.40 -1.68 -8.85
CA GLY A 37 -5.64 -1.88 -10.08
C GLY A 37 -4.36 -1.03 -10.19
N THR A 38 -3.92 -0.41 -9.10
CA THR A 38 -2.80 0.54 -9.09
C THR A 38 -1.92 0.36 -7.85
N SER A 39 -0.73 0.97 -7.84
CA SER A 39 0.14 1.00 -6.67
C SER A 39 -0.40 1.96 -5.58
N PRO A 40 0.02 1.84 -4.30
CA PRO A 40 -0.37 2.77 -3.24
C PRO A 40 -0.04 4.24 -3.58
N VAL A 41 1.08 4.45 -4.24
CA VAL A 41 1.50 5.80 -4.68
C VAL A 41 0.63 6.27 -5.83
N GLY A 42 0.39 5.43 -6.84
CA GLY A 42 -0.50 5.75 -7.96
C GLY A 42 -1.92 6.05 -7.52
N PHE A 43 -2.43 5.30 -6.54
CA PHE A 43 -3.75 5.53 -5.94
C PHE A 43 -3.88 6.93 -5.32
N VAL A 44 -2.86 7.38 -4.57
CA VAL A 44 -2.89 8.69 -3.90
C VAL A 44 -2.60 9.83 -4.86
N THR A 45 -1.69 9.63 -5.81
CA THR A 45 -1.23 10.70 -6.73
C THR A 45 -2.11 10.88 -7.97
N GLY A 46 -3.03 9.94 -8.23
CA GLY A 46 -3.85 9.96 -9.45
C GLY A 46 -3.06 9.65 -10.73
N ALA A 47 -1.90 8.98 -10.62
CA ALA A 47 -1.08 8.66 -11.78
C ALA A 47 -1.78 7.70 -12.78
N THR A 48 -2.87 7.07 -12.37
CA THR A 48 -3.68 6.14 -13.16
C THR A 48 -5.16 6.49 -13.06
N ASP A 49 -5.50 7.75 -13.28
CA ASP A 49 -6.89 8.21 -13.25
C ASP A 49 -7.72 7.54 -14.35
N LEU A 50 -8.97 7.21 -14.00
CA LEU A 50 -10.01 6.86 -14.95
C LEU A 50 -10.27 8.07 -15.86
N GLY A 51 -9.71 8.03 -17.06
CA GLY A 51 -9.95 9.02 -18.08
C GLY A 51 -10.94 8.50 -19.12
N TYR A 52 -11.79 9.36 -19.62
CA TYR A 52 -12.56 9.10 -20.83
C TYR A 52 -11.83 9.75 -22.00
N LYS A 53 -11.41 8.95 -22.98
CA LYS A 53 -10.85 9.45 -24.22
C LYS A 53 -11.92 9.36 -25.30
N THR A 54 -12.23 10.48 -25.91
CA THR A 54 -13.09 10.48 -27.11
C THR A 54 -12.26 9.98 -28.27
N ILE A 55 -12.63 8.83 -28.80
CA ILE A 55 -12.07 8.31 -30.06
C ILE A 55 -13.04 8.71 -31.15
N THR A 56 -12.57 9.55 -32.05
CA THR A 56 -13.32 9.90 -33.26
C THR A 56 -12.87 8.94 -34.35
N ASP A 57 -13.77 8.07 -34.76
CA ASP A 57 -13.53 7.15 -35.88
C ASP A 57 -14.35 7.60 -37.06
N SER A 58 -13.70 7.83 -38.20
CA SER A 58 -14.35 8.26 -39.41
C SER A 58 -14.61 7.04 -40.28
N VAL A 59 -15.81 6.50 -40.19
CA VAL A 59 -16.25 5.38 -41.03
C VAL A 59 -17.27 5.88 -42.05
N GLY A 60 -16.93 5.82 -43.32
CA GLY A 60 -17.87 6.11 -44.41
C GLY A 60 -18.31 7.57 -44.52
N GLY A 61 -17.51 8.54 -44.08
CA GLY A 61 -17.80 9.98 -44.14
C GLY A 61 -18.67 10.52 -43.00
N TYR A 62 -18.95 9.71 -41.98
CA TYR A 62 -19.60 10.11 -40.74
C TYR A 62 -18.62 10.00 -39.58
N ASP A 63 -18.45 11.09 -38.85
CA ASP A 63 -17.66 11.13 -37.66
C ASP A 63 -18.47 10.53 -36.51
N THR A 64 -18.10 9.32 -36.08
CA THR A 64 -18.67 8.70 -34.88
C THR A 64 -17.72 8.89 -33.73
N SER A 65 -18.10 9.69 -32.74
CA SER A 65 -17.34 9.85 -31.51
C SER A 65 -17.84 8.87 -30.46
N SER A 66 -16.97 7.96 -30.03
CA SER A 66 -17.23 7.06 -28.91
C SER A 66 -16.34 7.42 -27.74
N MET A 67 -16.93 7.51 -26.54
CA MET A 67 -16.16 7.67 -25.30
C MET A 67 -15.69 6.30 -24.84
N VAL A 68 -14.38 6.10 -24.82
CA VAL A 68 -13.76 4.89 -24.30
C VAL A 68 -13.09 5.22 -22.98
N ALA A 69 -13.41 4.44 -21.94
CA ALA A 69 -12.75 4.55 -20.66
C ALA A 69 -11.28 4.12 -20.80
N VAL A 70 -10.37 5.03 -20.52
CA VAL A 70 -8.92 4.79 -20.53
C VAL A 70 -8.48 4.69 -19.08
N GLY A 71 -7.78 3.61 -18.73
CA GLY A 71 -7.31 3.39 -17.35
C GLY A 71 -7.49 1.95 -16.88
N GLY A 72 -8.10 1.07 -17.70
CA GLY A 72 -8.05 -0.39 -17.52
C GLY A 72 -8.48 -0.92 -16.15
N GLY A 73 -9.43 -0.30 -15.47
CA GLY A 73 -9.87 -0.72 -14.14
C GLY A 73 -8.99 -0.21 -12.99
N ALA A 74 -8.05 0.69 -13.25
CA ALA A 74 -7.31 1.38 -12.22
C ALA A 74 -8.12 2.56 -11.66
N ILE A 75 -8.12 2.73 -10.34
CA ILE A 75 -8.87 3.76 -9.63
C ILE A 75 -7.91 4.56 -8.76
N SER A 76 -8.06 5.88 -8.80
CA SER A 76 -7.39 6.80 -7.89
C SER A 76 -8.30 7.26 -6.75
N LEU A 77 -7.69 7.93 -5.76
CA LEU A 77 -8.45 8.58 -4.70
C LEU A 77 -9.37 9.67 -5.25
N GLY A 78 -8.94 10.37 -6.33
CA GLY A 78 -9.73 11.37 -7.03
C GLY A 78 -11.00 10.78 -7.64
N ASP A 79 -10.90 9.58 -8.25
CA ASP A 79 -12.04 8.89 -8.86
C ASP A 79 -13.10 8.47 -7.84
N ILE A 80 -12.68 8.04 -6.65
CA ILE A 80 -13.61 7.71 -5.56
C ILE A 80 -14.42 8.92 -5.11
N VAL A 81 -13.79 10.11 -5.10
CA VAL A 81 -14.45 11.34 -4.69
C VAL A 81 -15.35 11.89 -5.80
N SER A 82 -14.90 11.83 -7.05
CA SER A 82 -15.62 12.40 -8.21
C SER A 82 -16.74 11.50 -8.73
N SER A 83 -16.54 10.19 -8.71
CA SER A 83 -17.47 9.20 -9.29
C SER A 83 -17.56 7.93 -8.41
N PRO A 84 -18.13 8.01 -7.20
CA PRO A 84 -18.13 6.92 -6.23
C PRO A 84 -18.84 5.65 -6.74
N ASP A 85 -19.91 5.79 -7.50
CA ASP A 85 -20.68 4.65 -8.00
C ASP A 85 -19.87 3.81 -9.01
N GLN A 86 -19.16 4.48 -9.92
CA GLN A 86 -18.30 3.81 -10.90
C GLN A 86 -17.08 3.18 -10.21
N ALA A 87 -16.45 3.91 -9.30
CA ALA A 87 -15.31 3.43 -8.52
C ALA A 87 -15.68 2.16 -7.74
N PHE A 88 -16.85 2.14 -7.08
CA PHE A 88 -17.32 0.98 -6.33
C PHE A 88 -17.54 -0.25 -7.23
N GLY A 89 -18.15 -0.06 -8.42
CA GLY A 89 -18.34 -1.15 -9.39
C GLY A 89 -17.02 -1.77 -9.84
N ILE A 90 -16.01 -0.94 -10.11
CA ILE A 90 -14.68 -1.40 -10.52
C ILE A 90 -13.97 -2.12 -9.38
N VAL A 91 -14.02 -1.57 -8.13
CA VAL A 91 -13.47 -2.24 -6.93
C VAL A 91 -14.08 -3.61 -6.74
N GLN A 92 -15.40 -3.73 -6.86
CA GLN A 92 -16.10 -5.00 -6.72
C GLN A 92 -15.66 -6.00 -7.80
N SER A 93 -15.57 -5.55 -9.05
CA SER A 93 -15.10 -6.38 -10.18
C SER A 93 -13.66 -6.85 -9.96
N ASN A 94 -12.77 -5.92 -9.60
CA ASN A 94 -11.36 -6.24 -9.32
C ASN A 94 -11.23 -7.21 -8.16
N PHE A 95 -12.01 -7.03 -7.08
CA PHE A 95 -12.03 -7.95 -5.96
C PHE A 95 -12.43 -9.36 -6.39
N MET A 96 -13.53 -9.49 -7.12
CA MET A 96 -14.02 -10.80 -7.61
C MET A 96 -13.00 -11.51 -8.50
N ASN A 97 -12.25 -10.76 -9.31
CA ASN A 97 -11.25 -11.31 -10.20
C ASN A 97 -9.93 -11.64 -9.50
N ASN A 98 -9.54 -10.85 -8.49
CA ASN A 98 -8.20 -10.90 -7.91
C ASN A 98 -8.13 -11.47 -6.49
N TYR A 99 -9.27 -11.79 -5.83
CA TYR A 99 -9.28 -12.17 -4.40
C TYR A 99 -8.39 -13.38 -4.09
N GLN A 100 -8.33 -14.36 -4.99
CA GLN A 100 -7.47 -15.55 -4.80
C GLN A 100 -5.99 -15.16 -4.86
N GLN A 101 -5.62 -14.36 -5.85
CA GLN A 101 -4.25 -13.89 -6.01
C GLN A 101 -3.82 -13.01 -4.82
N MET A 102 -4.69 -12.11 -4.36
CA MET A 102 -4.46 -11.27 -3.19
C MET A 102 -4.25 -12.12 -1.93
N ALA A 103 -5.06 -13.18 -1.73
CA ALA A 103 -4.91 -14.09 -0.61
C ALA A 103 -3.56 -14.82 -0.64
N VAL A 104 -3.18 -15.40 -1.78
CA VAL A 104 -1.90 -16.09 -1.94
C VAL A 104 -0.72 -15.14 -1.73
N GLN A 105 -0.76 -13.95 -2.31
CA GLN A 105 0.27 -12.94 -2.14
C GLN A 105 0.39 -12.48 -0.67
N SER A 106 -0.73 -12.28 0.01
CA SER A 106 -0.75 -11.88 1.43
C SER A 106 -0.12 -12.95 2.32
N ILE A 107 -0.43 -14.23 2.08
CA ILE A 107 0.19 -15.35 2.80
C ILE A 107 1.69 -15.39 2.50
N GLY A 108 2.08 -15.24 1.23
CA GLY A 108 3.48 -15.23 0.79
C GLY A 108 4.29 -14.12 1.46
N VAL A 109 3.75 -12.91 1.51
CA VAL A 109 4.37 -11.76 2.20
C VAL A 109 4.50 -12.05 3.69
N GLY A 110 3.45 -12.53 4.35
CA GLY A 110 3.49 -12.87 5.78
C GLY A 110 4.55 -13.90 6.12
N ILE A 111 4.63 -14.99 5.35
CA ILE A 111 5.64 -16.04 5.53
C ILE A 111 7.04 -15.47 5.22
N GLY A 112 7.20 -14.75 4.11
CA GLY A 112 8.47 -14.18 3.68
C GLY A 112 9.06 -13.23 4.72
N PHE A 113 8.27 -12.30 5.24
CA PHE A 113 8.72 -11.38 6.30
C PHE A 113 8.99 -12.10 7.62
N LYS A 114 8.18 -13.09 7.98
CA LYS A 114 8.40 -13.89 9.20
C LYS A 114 9.71 -14.67 9.14
N LEU A 115 9.98 -15.33 8.01
CA LEU A 115 11.23 -16.06 7.80
C LEU A 115 12.41 -15.09 7.69
N GLY A 116 12.27 -14.01 6.93
CA GLY A 116 13.30 -12.98 6.80
C GLY A 116 13.70 -12.37 8.13
N LYS A 117 12.74 -11.96 8.95
CA LYS A 117 13.00 -11.45 10.32
C LYS A 117 13.70 -12.49 11.20
N ARG A 118 13.36 -13.77 11.05
CA ARG A 118 13.99 -14.86 11.82
C ARG A 118 15.42 -15.11 11.39
N LEU A 119 15.67 -15.20 10.08
CA LEU A 119 17.01 -15.45 9.52
C LEU A 119 17.95 -14.28 9.73
N LEU A 120 17.44 -13.06 9.54
CA LEU A 120 18.23 -11.83 9.64
C LEU A 120 18.28 -11.26 11.07
N ARG A 121 17.79 -11.97 12.06
CA ARG A 121 17.74 -11.48 13.46
C ARG A 121 19.11 -11.07 13.98
N ARG A 122 20.16 -11.83 13.68
CA ARG A 122 21.53 -11.54 14.13
C ARG A 122 22.11 -10.29 13.44
N PRO A 123 22.17 -10.21 12.09
CA PRO A 123 22.64 -9.01 11.40
C PRO A 123 21.80 -7.77 11.72
N ILE A 124 20.48 -7.88 11.79
CA ILE A 124 19.60 -6.78 12.17
C ILE A 124 19.92 -6.25 13.58
N SER A 125 20.14 -7.15 14.54
CA SER A 125 20.52 -6.76 15.91
C SER A 125 21.85 -6.01 15.93
N ASN A 126 22.85 -6.44 15.14
CA ASN A 126 24.14 -5.78 15.04
C ASN A 126 24.03 -4.39 14.42
N VAL A 127 23.28 -4.25 13.32
CA VAL A 127 23.03 -2.96 12.68
C VAL A 127 22.30 -2.01 13.62
N ASN A 128 21.25 -2.49 14.30
CA ASN A 128 20.50 -1.68 15.26
C ASN A 128 21.37 -1.19 16.41
N ARG A 129 22.30 -2.04 16.90
CA ARG A 129 23.18 -1.71 18.02
C ARG A 129 24.30 -0.76 17.62
N ASN A 130 24.92 -0.98 16.46
CA ASN A 130 26.12 -0.28 16.03
C ASN A 130 25.85 0.99 15.22
N ILE A 131 24.71 1.05 14.50
CA ILE A 131 24.38 2.15 13.62
C ILE A 131 23.22 2.98 14.18
N PHE A 132 22.05 2.36 14.35
CA PHE A 132 20.83 3.11 14.72
C PHE A 132 20.83 3.64 16.15
N LYS A 133 21.39 2.88 17.08
CA LYS A 133 21.45 3.29 18.49
C LYS A 133 22.35 4.51 18.73
N PRO A 134 23.59 4.58 18.19
CA PRO A 134 24.43 5.78 18.37
C PRO A 134 23.93 7.00 17.59
N LEU A 135 23.22 6.81 16.46
CA LEU A 135 22.61 7.90 15.71
C LEU A 135 21.44 8.58 16.45
N GLY A 136 20.92 8.00 17.53
CA GLY A 136 19.77 8.54 18.25
C GLY A 136 18.49 8.63 17.40
N ALA A 137 18.53 8.06 16.19
CA ALA A 137 17.38 8.02 15.30
C ALA A 137 16.28 7.16 15.93
N GLY A 138 15.07 7.65 16.00
CA GLY A 138 13.91 6.91 16.51
C GLY A 138 13.50 5.70 15.63
N PHE A 139 14.40 5.22 14.75
CA PHE A 139 14.22 4.12 13.83
C PHE A 139 15.04 2.91 14.22
N LYS A 140 14.54 1.73 13.89
CA LYS A 140 15.24 0.44 13.98
C LYS A 140 14.86 -0.44 12.79
N LEU A 141 15.73 -1.37 12.43
CA LEU A 141 15.41 -2.46 11.49
C LEU A 141 14.53 -3.51 12.12
#